data_a033662d5ab3ffd4694762ff5f5380fd
#
_entry.id   a033662d5ab3ffd4694762ff5f5380fd
#
_cell.length_a   1.000
_cell.length_b   1.000
_cell.length_c   1.000
_cell.angle_alpha   90.00
_cell.angle_beta   90.00
_cell.angle_gamma   90.00
#
_symmetry.space_group_name_H-M   'P 1'
#
loop_
_entity.id
_entity.type
_entity.pdbx_description
1 polymer ?
#
loop_
_entity_poly.entity_id
_entity_poly.type
_entity_poly.pdbx_seq_one_letter_code
_entity_poly.pdbx_strand_id
1 'polypeptide(L)'
;MTADEIKEIVSVTVDDLISKKMISPESELAYQFMNLQLARYYKMGERSDPKITDALRKLSNDPYSIMLPMYYRDGKTITAIAVTVGCDRATVSRNKKRLVMELYNECYSE
;
A
#
# COMPACT_ATOMS: atom_id res chain seq x y z
N MET A 1 -19.41 10.82 -20.75
CA MET A 1 -19.96 9.92 -19.72
C MET A 1 -20.72 10.73 -18.70
N THR A 2 -21.86 10.23 -18.28
CA THR A 2 -22.63 10.86 -17.20
C THR A 2 -21.99 10.51 -15.86
N ALA A 3 -22.40 11.25 -14.81
CA ALA A 3 -21.94 10.95 -13.45
C ALA A 3 -22.34 9.53 -13.03
N ASP A 4 -23.53 9.08 -13.44
CA ASP A 4 -23.99 7.73 -13.15
C ASP A 4 -23.15 6.69 -13.91
N GLU A 5 -22.79 6.97 -15.15
CA GLU A 5 -21.89 6.11 -15.89
C GLU A 5 -20.51 6.07 -15.26
N ILE A 6 -20.03 7.19 -14.76
CA ILE A 6 -18.74 7.24 -14.05
C ILE A 6 -18.83 6.41 -12.78
N LYS A 7 -19.89 6.57 -12.00
CA LYS A 7 -20.12 5.76 -10.80
C LYS A 7 -20.25 4.28 -11.16
N GLU A 8 -21.01 4.01 -12.21
CA GLU A 8 -21.22 2.66 -12.69
C GLU A 8 -19.92 2.05 -13.17
N ILE A 9 -19.11 2.82 -13.88
CA ILE A 9 -17.79 2.37 -14.33
C ILE A 9 -16.87 2.11 -13.14
N VAL A 10 -16.87 2.98 -12.14
CA VAL A 10 -16.09 2.77 -10.93
C VAL A 10 -16.60 1.52 -10.21
N SER A 11 -17.90 1.37 -10.06
CA SER A 11 -18.51 0.19 -9.44
C SER A 11 -18.23 -1.06 -10.25
N VAL A 12 -18.42 -0.98 -11.57
CA VAL A 12 -18.17 -2.12 -12.46
C VAL A 12 -16.69 -2.50 -12.43
N THR A 13 -15.80 -1.51 -12.40
CA THR A 13 -14.36 -1.78 -12.31
C THR A 13 -14.02 -2.48 -11.01
N VAL A 14 -14.57 -2.03 -9.89
CA VAL A 14 -14.37 -2.66 -8.58
C VAL A 14 -14.97 -4.06 -8.59
N ASP A 15 -16.20 -4.20 -9.08
CA ASP A 15 -16.87 -5.50 -9.17
C ASP A 15 -16.10 -6.46 -10.08
N ASP A 16 -15.60 -5.96 -11.20
CA ASP A 16 -14.81 -6.73 -12.15
C ASP A 16 -13.52 -7.21 -11.51
N LEU A 17 -12.82 -6.35 -10.77
CA LEU A 17 -11.61 -6.71 -10.04
C LEU A 17 -11.90 -7.74 -8.95
N ILE A 18 -13.02 -7.59 -8.25
CA ILE A 18 -13.47 -8.56 -7.25
C ILE A 18 -13.78 -9.90 -7.92
N SER A 19 -14.49 -9.87 -9.04
CA SER A 19 -14.83 -11.07 -9.79
C SER A 19 -13.60 -11.80 -10.31
N LYS A 20 -12.57 -11.04 -10.67
CA LYS A 20 -11.31 -11.61 -11.13
C LYS A 20 -10.37 -11.94 -9.97
N LYS A 21 -10.81 -11.76 -8.75
CA LYS A 21 -10.02 -11.99 -7.53
C LYS A 21 -8.76 -11.15 -7.47
N MET A 22 -8.75 -10.01 -8.16
CA MET A 22 -7.63 -9.09 -8.12
C MET A 22 -7.66 -8.23 -6.86
N ILE A 23 -8.87 -7.93 -6.37
CA ILE A 23 -9.07 -7.15 -5.14
C ILE A 23 -10.41 -7.56 -4.55
N SER A 24 -10.47 -7.67 -3.22
CA SER A 24 -11.72 -7.91 -2.49
C SER A 24 -12.04 -6.71 -1.63
N PRO A 25 -13.31 -6.53 -1.20
CA PRO A 25 -13.64 -5.46 -0.24
C PRO A 25 -12.82 -5.56 1.05
N GLU A 26 -12.60 -6.76 1.55
CA GLU A 26 -11.78 -6.96 2.74
C GLU A 26 -10.33 -6.55 2.48
N SER A 27 -9.79 -6.88 1.32
CA SER A 27 -8.42 -6.49 0.95
C SER A 27 -8.29 -4.98 0.85
N GLU A 28 -9.29 -4.30 0.29
CA GLU A 28 -9.25 -2.84 0.19
C GLU A 28 -9.29 -2.19 1.56
N LEU A 29 -10.17 -2.67 2.44
CA LEU A 29 -10.25 -2.17 3.81
C LEU A 29 -8.96 -2.44 4.58
N ALA A 30 -8.39 -3.62 4.40
CA ALA A 30 -7.11 -3.98 5.02
C ALA A 30 -5.99 -3.08 4.54
N TYR A 31 -5.96 -2.77 3.24
CA TYR A 31 -4.97 -1.86 2.68
C TYR A 31 -5.12 -0.46 3.27
N GLN A 32 -6.34 0.07 3.30
CA GLN A 32 -6.61 1.40 3.86
C GLN A 32 -6.21 1.46 5.33
N PHE A 33 -6.59 0.45 6.10
CA PHE A 33 -6.23 0.35 7.51
C PHE A 33 -4.72 0.34 7.68
N MET A 34 -4.02 -0.52 6.97
CA MET A 34 -2.56 -0.63 7.10
C MET A 34 -1.84 0.62 6.63
N ASN A 35 -2.36 1.27 5.59
CA ASN A 35 -1.83 2.53 5.10
C ASN A 35 -1.85 3.59 6.19
N LEU A 36 -2.95 3.68 6.94
CA LEU A 36 -3.06 4.60 8.07
C LEU A 36 -2.11 4.21 9.21
N GLN A 37 -1.99 2.92 9.49
CA GLN A 37 -1.09 2.44 10.55
C GLN A 37 0.36 2.75 10.22
N LEU A 38 0.76 2.61 8.96
CA LEU A 38 2.12 2.93 8.54
C LEU A 38 2.39 4.44 8.61
N ALA A 39 1.44 5.26 8.19
CA ALA A 39 1.58 6.71 8.31
C ALA A 39 1.77 7.13 9.76
N ARG A 40 0.99 6.54 10.66
CA ARG A 40 1.10 6.78 12.09
C ARG A 40 2.42 6.27 12.65
N TYR A 41 2.82 5.06 12.25
CA TYR A 41 4.07 4.45 12.68
C TYR A 41 5.27 5.33 12.40
N TYR A 42 5.40 5.81 11.18
CA TYR A 42 6.53 6.66 10.79
C TYR A 42 6.47 8.04 11.44
N LYS A 43 5.28 8.50 11.81
CA LYS A 43 5.11 9.76 12.54
C LYS A 43 5.49 9.62 14.02
N MET A 44 5.12 8.50 14.64
CA MET A 44 5.31 8.28 16.07
C MET A 44 6.66 7.65 16.42
N GLY A 45 7.33 7.05 15.45
CA GLY A 45 8.62 6.42 15.64
C GLY A 45 8.56 4.90 15.77
N GLU A 46 9.70 4.26 15.60
CA GLU A 46 9.81 2.80 15.52
C GLU A 46 9.32 2.06 16.77
N ARG A 47 9.40 2.71 17.92
CA ARG A 47 8.99 2.08 19.18
C ARG A 47 7.49 2.06 19.38
N SER A 48 6.74 2.78 18.52
CA SER A 48 5.29 2.87 18.68
C SER A 48 4.57 1.55 18.40
N ASP A 49 5.11 0.72 17.52
CA ASP A 49 4.50 -0.55 17.16
C ASP A 49 5.56 -1.60 16.81
N PRO A 50 5.95 -2.45 17.77
CA PRO A 50 6.95 -3.50 17.53
C PRO A 50 6.56 -4.49 16.45
N LYS A 51 5.26 -4.74 16.24
CA LYS A 51 4.80 -5.65 15.20
C LYS A 51 5.15 -5.12 13.82
N ILE A 52 4.93 -3.82 13.60
CA ILE A 52 5.26 -3.18 12.33
C ILE A 52 6.78 -3.16 12.14
N THR A 53 7.54 -2.87 13.20
CA THR A 53 9.01 -2.89 13.13
C THR A 53 9.53 -4.26 12.69
N ASP A 54 9.02 -5.33 13.29
CA ASP A 54 9.42 -6.69 12.93
C ASP A 54 9.02 -7.05 11.51
N ALA A 55 7.81 -6.65 11.09
CA ALA A 55 7.33 -6.92 9.75
C ALA A 55 8.18 -6.18 8.70
N LEU A 56 8.53 -4.93 8.96
CA LEU A 56 9.40 -4.16 8.08
C LEU A 56 10.79 -4.79 7.97
N ARG A 57 11.30 -5.33 9.08
CA ARG A 57 12.58 -6.02 9.08
C ARG A 57 12.56 -7.25 8.18
N LYS A 58 11.46 -8.01 8.20
CA LYS A 58 11.29 -9.18 7.34
C LYS A 58 11.26 -8.80 5.85
N LEU A 59 10.76 -7.61 5.53
CA LEU A 59 10.69 -7.12 4.16
C LEU A 59 11.94 -6.37 3.71
N SER A 60 12.94 -6.23 4.57
CA SER A 60 14.13 -5.41 4.29
C SER A 60 14.94 -5.87 3.08
N ASN A 61 14.81 -7.15 2.70
CA ASN A 61 15.49 -7.70 1.53
C ASN A 61 14.75 -7.40 0.22
N ASP A 62 13.52 -6.92 0.29
CA ASP A 62 12.77 -6.56 -0.90
C ASP A 62 13.33 -5.27 -1.49
N PRO A 63 13.67 -5.23 -2.79
CA PRO A 63 14.29 -4.04 -3.38
C PRO A 63 13.37 -2.81 -3.37
N TYR A 64 12.05 -3.00 -3.23
CA TYR A 64 11.11 -1.89 -3.15
C TYR A 64 10.80 -1.44 -1.73
N SER A 65 11.37 -2.11 -0.70
CA SER A 65 11.08 -1.78 0.69
C SER A 65 11.46 -0.34 1.06
N ILE A 66 12.46 0.23 0.39
CA ILE A 66 12.91 1.59 0.64
C ILE A 66 11.83 2.63 0.34
N MET A 67 10.86 2.30 -0.53
CA MET A 67 9.80 3.26 -0.86
C MET A 67 8.86 3.54 0.31
N LEU A 68 8.77 2.63 1.28
CA LEU A 68 7.90 2.82 2.45
C LEU A 68 8.34 4.02 3.30
N PRO A 69 9.61 4.10 3.76
CA PRO A 69 10.04 5.31 4.47
C PRO A 69 10.03 6.56 3.58
N MET A 70 10.31 6.42 2.29
CA MET A 70 10.25 7.56 1.37
C MET A 70 8.84 8.14 1.30
N TYR A 71 7.83 7.28 1.24
CA TYR A 71 6.45 7.73 1.14
C TYR A 71 5.89 8.19 2.48
N TYR A 72 6.03 7.37 3.53
CA TYR A 72 5.35 7.62 4.82
C TYR A 72 6.14 8.54 5.75
N ARG A 73 7.46 8.43 5.75
CA ARG A 73 8.30 9.27 6.61
C ARG A 73 8.67 10.58 5.95
N ASP A 74 9.13 10.50 4.71
CA ASP A 74 9.68 11.66 4.01
C ASP A 74 8.64 12.43 3.20
N GLY A 75 7.43 11.88 3.06
CA GLY A 75 6.35 12.54 2.34
C GLY A 75 6.57 12.67 0.85
N LYS A 76 7.39 11.81 0.25
CA LYS A 76 7.66 11.87 -1.17
C LYS A 76 6.47 11.39 -1.99
N THR A 77 6.26 12.01 -3.14
CA THR A 77 5.19 11.60 -4.06
C THR A 77 5.58 10.31 -4.78
N ILE A 78 4.57 9.62 -5.32
CA ILE A 78 4.80 8.42 -6.13
C ILE A 78 5.73 8.75 -7.31
N THR A 79 5.53 9.92 -7.94
CA THR A 79 6.38 10.36 -9.05
C THR A 79 7.85 10.52 -8.62
N ALA A 80 8.08 11.16 -7.47
CA ALA A 80 9.43 11.36 -6.96
C ALA A 80 10.10 10.02 -6.60
N ILE A 81 9.33 9.10 -6.02
CA ILE A 81 9.83 7.76 -5.69
C ILE A 81 10.20 7.01 -6.97
N ALA A 82 9.33 7.07 -7.99
CA ALA A 82 9.59 6.41 -9.26
C ALA A 82 10.90 6.87 -9.90
N VAL A 83 11.16 8.17 -9.86
CA VAL A 83 12.41 8.73 -10.37
C VAL A 83 13.61 8.19 -9.58
N THR A 84 13.52 8.19 -8.25
CA THR A 84 14.61 7.75 -7.37
C THR A 84 14.90 6.25 -7.53
N VAL A 85 13.84 5.44 -7.62
CA VAL A 85 13.97 3.98 -7.72
C VAL A 85 14.28 3.54 -9.15
N GLY A 86 14.00 4.40 -10.14
CA GLY A 86 14.30 4.10 -11.54
C GLY A 86 13.24 3.24 -12.22
N CYS A 87 11.97 3.43 -11.87
CA CYS A 87 10.86 2.71 -12.49
C CYS A 87 9.69 3.67 -12.76
N ASP A 88 8.61 3.17 -13.33
CA ASP A 88 7.44 4.00 -13.60
C ASP A 88 6.53 4.11 -12.38
N ARG A 89 5.58 5.04 -12.44
CA ARG A 89 4.64 5.28 -11.34
C ARG A 89 3.74 4.08 -11.06
N ALA A 90 3.31 3.40 -12.10
CA ALA A 90 2.45 2.23 -11.95
C ALA A 90 3.19 1.12 -11.20
N THR A 91 4.46 0.91 -11.50
CA THR A 91 5.30 -0.07 -10.81
C THR A 91 5.44 0.28 -9.34
N VAL A 92 5.68 1.56 -9.02
CA VAL A 92 5.76 2.00 -7.62
C VAL A 92 4.45 1.75 -6.89
N SER A 93 3.32 2.14 -7.49
CA SER A 93 2.00 1.97 -6.88
C SER A 93 1.68 0.50 -6.61
N ARG A 94 1.96 -0.37 -7.56
CA ARG A 94 1.70 -1.81 -7.40
C ARG A 94 2.56 -2.40 -6.30
N ASN A 95 3.82 -2.07 -6.26
CA ASN A 95 4.74 -2.61 -5.25
C ASN A 95 4.45 -2.03 -3.87
N LYS A 96 4.06 -0.76 -3.79
CA LYS A 96 3.62 -0.17 -2.52
C LYS A 96 2.42 -0.94 -1.98
N LYS A 97 1.41 -1.19 -2.81
CA LYS A 97 0.24 -1.94 -2.39
C LYS A 97 0.61 -3.36 -1.95
N ARG A 98 1.45 -4.04 -2.72
CA ARG A 98 1.92 -5.37 -2.39
C ARG A 98 2.61 -5.38 -1.02
N LEU A 99 3.54 -4.45 -0.80
CA LEU A 99 4.29 -4.38 0.46
C LEU A 99 3.38 -4.05 1.64
N VAL A 100 2.44 -3.12 1.46
CA VAL A 100 1.48 -2.77 2.52
C VAL A 100 0.64 -3.99 2.89
N MET A 101 0.18 -4.76 1.90
CA MET A 101 -0.61 -5.97 2.16
C MET A 101 0.23 -7.07 2.82
N GLU A 102 1.49 -7.22 2.43
CA GLU A 102 2.39 -8.16 3.10
C GLU A 102 2.60 -7.77 4.57
N LEU A 103 2.75 -6.48 4.84
CA LEU A 103 2.85 -5.99 6.22
C LEU A 103 1.58 -6.25 7.00
N TYR A 104 0.42 -6.03 6.39
CA TYR A 104 -0.85 -6.34 7.03
C TYR A 104 -0.93 -7.82 7.40
N ASN A 105 -0.57 -8.70 6.48
CA ASN A 105 -0.60 -10.13 6.72
C ASN A 105 0.36 -10.54 7.84
N GLU A 106 1.55 -9.96 7.87
CA GLU A 106 2.54 -10.23 8.93
C GLU A 106 2.05 -9.76 10.31
N CYS A 107 1.35 -8.63 10.37
CA CYS A 107 0.94 -8.03 11.64
C CYS A 107 -0.40 -8.56 12.15
N TYR A 108 -1.34 -8.86 11.27
CA TYR A 108 -2.74 -9.09 11.64
C TYR A 108 -3.35 -10.37 11.08
N SER A 109 -2.67 -11.06 10.18
CA SER A 109 -3.15 -12.34 9.66
C SER A 109 -2.64 -13.46 10.56
N GLU A 110 -3.51 -14.40 10.81
CA GLU A 110 -3.15 -15.60 11.55
C GLU A 110 -2.63 -16.70 10.65
#